data_fa9b1877c924791b9ebf012217e366ae
#
_entry.id   fa9b1877c924791b9ebf012217e366ae
#
_cell.length_a   1.000
_cell.length_b   1.000
_cell.length_c   1.000
_cell.angle_alpha   90.00
_cell.angle_beta   90.00
_cell.angle_gamma   90.00
#
_symmetry.space_group_name_H-M   'P 1'
#
loop_
_entity.id
_entity.type
_entity.pdbx_description
1 polymer ?
#
loop_
_entity_poly.entity_id
_entity_poly.type
_entity_poly.pdbx_seq_one_letter_code
_entity_poly.pdbx_strand_id
1 'polypeptide(L)'
;ALLALVVVSTWQYAGYIMVIYVAALENIPQELIEAAQIDGASPWRRLFAITLPMMSQAFTITLFLTLVNSFKQFDVNVSLTAGGPSVMFMDQPIFGTQLLAMNIYNQGFKSNDMAGGQARAVVFFLVLALVSVVQVSINKKKEIEL
;
A
#
# COMPACT_ATOMS: atom_id res chain seq x y z
N ALA A 1 -9.94 -17.19 -4.48
CA ALA A 1 -8.97 -17.12 -3.39
C ALA A 1 -8.29 -15.74 -3.35
N LEU A 2 -7.70 -15.24 -4.45
CA LEU A 2 -6.99 -13.96 -4.48
C LEU A 2 -7.89 -12.76 -4.14
N LEU A 3 -9.13 -12.74 -4.64
CA LEU A 3 -10.12 -11.71 -4.28
C LEU A 3 -10.42 -11.68 -2.78
N ALA A 4 -10.46 -12.82 -2.12
CA ALA A 4 -10.68 -12.89 -0.67
C ALA A 4 -9.51 -12.23 0.09
N LEU A 5 -8.27 -12.46 -0.33
CA LEU A 5 -7.09 -11.79 0.23
C LEU A 5 -7.20 -10.27 0.06
N VAL A 6 -7.57 -9.79 -1.12
CA VAL A 6 -7.73 -8.35 -1.39
C VAL A 6 -8.80 -7.73 -0.49
N VAL A 7 -9.98 -8.37 -0.40
CA VAL A 7 -11.10 -7.86 0.41
C VAL A 7 -10.72 -7.79 1.89
N VAL A 8 -10.15 -8.86 2.44
CA VAL A 8 -9.77 -8.91 3.86
C VAL A 8 -8.64 -7.93 4.17
N SER A 9 -7.62 -7.85 3.32
CA SER A 9 -6.53 -6.90 3.49
C SER A 9 -7.02 -5.45 3.40
N THR A 10 -7.89 -5.14 2.46
CA THR A 10 -8.49 -3.81 2.33
C THR A 10 -9.30 -3.46 3.58
N TRP A 11 -10.14 -4.37 4.07
CA TRP A 11 -10.90 -4.18 5.28
C TRP A 11 -10.00 -3.93 6.50
N GLN A 12 -8.93 -4.71 6.65
CA GLN A 12 -7.97 -4.60 7.74
C GLN A 12 -7.27 -3.23 7.78
N TYR A 13 -6.87 -2.70 6.60
CA TYR A 13 -6.12 -1.46 6.52
C TYR A 13 -6.99 -0.20 6.36
N ALA A 14 -8.26 -0.34 5.98
CA ALA A 14 -9.14 0.80 5.71
C ALA A 14 -9.24 1.78 6.90
N GLY A 15 -9.42 1.27 8.12
CA GLY A 15 -9.50 2.11 9.32
C GLY A 15 -8.22 2.89 9.61
N TYR A 16 -7.07 2.25 9.43
CA TYR A 16 -5.77 2.90 9.64
C TYR A 16 -5.52 4.03 8.61
N ILE A 17 -5.80 3.77 7.36
CA ILE A 17 -5.66 4.76 6.28
C ILE A 17 -6.67 5.91 6.47
N MET A 18 -7.90 5.60 6.91
CA MET A 18 -8.91 6.60 7.20
C MET A 18 -8.44 7.59 8.28
N VAL A 19 -7.81 7.12 9.35
CA VAL A 19 -7.28 8.00 10.42
C VAL A 19 -6.24 8.98 9.87
N ILE A 20 -5.35 8.53 8.98
CA ILE A 20 -4.35 9.41 8.35
C ILE A 20 -5.04 10.49 7.52
N TYR A 21 -6.07 10.15 6.75
CA TYR A 21 -6.80 11.14 5.95
C TYR A 21 -7.62 12.11 6.80
N VAL A 22 -8.23 11.65 7.89
CA VAL A 22 -8.95 12.54 8.83
C VAL A 22 -7.99 13.54 9.44
N ALA A 23 -6.83 13.08 9.94
CA ALA A 23 -5.80 13.97 10.48
C ALA A 23 -5.29 14.98 9.45
N ALA A 24 -5.14 14.57 8.18
CA ALA A 24 -4.73 15.47 7.13
C ALA A 24 -5.81 16.53 6.81
N LEU A 25 -7.08 16.14 6.84
CA LEU A 25 -8.20 17.07 6.65
C LEU A 25 -8.28 18.12 7.78
N GLU A 26 -8.07 17.70 9.03
CA GLU A 26 -8.08 18.59 10.20
C GLU A 26 -6.94 19.62 10.18
N ASN A 27 -5.82 19.31 9.50
CA ASN A 27 -4.70 20.23 9.35
C ASN A 27 -4.91 21.29 8.25
N ILE A 28 -5.98 21.24 7.48
CA ILE A 28 -6.27 22.28 6.47
C ILE A 28 -6.76 23.55 7.20
N PRO A 29 -6.09 24.72 7.00
CA PRO A 29 -6.53 25.96 7.62
C PRO A 29 -7.97 26.31 7.21
N GLN A 30 -8.83 26.50 8.19
CA GLN A 30 -10.24 26.79 7.97
C GLN A 30 -10.43 28.12 7.25
N GLU A 31 -9.52 29.06 7.47
CA GLU A 31 -9.49 30.36 6.81
C GLU A 31 -9.49 30.27 5.27
N LEU A 32 -8.77 29.29 4.72
CA LEU A 32 -8.76 29.05 3.27
C LEU A 32 -10.11 28.57 2.75
N ILE A 33 -10.78 27.73 3.52
CA ILE A 33 -12.11 27.23 3.15
C ILE A 33 -13.15 28.35 3.24
N GLU A 34 -13.07 29.20 4.27
CA GLU A 34 -13.96 30.36 4.48
C GLU A 34 -13.75 31.43 3.40
N ALA A 35 -12.49 31.77 3.08
CA ALA A 35 -12.18 32.70 1.99
C ALA A 35 -12.75 32.23 0.65
N ALA A 36 -12.55 30.94 0.32
CA ALA A 36 -13.13 30.37 -0.90
C ALA A 36 -14.66 30.36 -0.90
N GLN A 37 -15.32 30.30 0.26
CA GLN A 37 -16.77 30.42 0.37
C GLN A 37 -17.23 31.86 0.08
N ILE A 38 -16.52 32.86 0.61
CA ILE A 38 -16.80 34.28 0.36
C ILE A 38 -16.63 34.58 -1.13
N ASP A 39 -15.64 33.98 -1.79
CA ASP A 39 -15.41 34.09 -3.23
C ASP A 39 -16.44 33.32 -4.09
N GLY A 40 -17.43 32.69 -3.47
CA GLY A 40 -18.52 31.98 -4.17
C GLY A 40 -18.07 30.61 -4.76
N ALA A 41 -16.96 30.03 -4.29
CA ALA A 41 -16.54 28.72 -4.76
C ALA A 41 -17.52 27.62 -4.33
N SER A 42 -17.99 26.81 -5.29
CA SER A 42 -18.84 25.65 -5.00
C SER A 42 -18.11 24.60 -4.16
N PRO A 43 -18.83 23.72 -3.44
CA PRO A 43 -18.21 22.64 -2.64
C PRO A 43 -17.26 21.77 -3.46
N TRP A 44 -17.63 21.41 -4.69
CA TRP A 44 -16.79 20.64 -5.59
C TRP A 44 -15.51 21.39 -5.98
N ARG A 45 -15.62 22.69 -6.27
CA ARG A 45 -14.43 23.50 -6.59
C ARG A 45 -13.49 23.60 -5.40
N ARG A 46 -13.99 23.75 -4.19
CA ARG A 46 -13.17 23.74 -2.96
C ARG A 46 -12.48 22.40 -2.75
N LEU A 47 -13.20 21.29 -2.96
CA LEU A 47 -12.63 19.93 -2.83
C LEU A 47 -11.44 19.74 -3.77
N PHE A 48 -11.59 20.04 -5.06
CA PHE A 48 -10.53 19.78 -6.05
C PHE A 48 -9.44 20.84 -6.09
N ALA A 49 -9.74 22.11 -5.77
CA ALA A 49 -8.78 23.21 -5.85
C ALA A 49 -8.01 23.46 -4.54
N ILE A 50 -8.56 23.06 -3.39
CA ILE A 50 -7.97 23.35 -2.08
C ILE A 50 -7.74 22.04 -1.30
N THR A 51 -8.80 21.28 -0.98
CA THR A 51 -8.72 20.15 -0.08
C THR A 51 -7.80 19.05 -0.59
N LEU A 52 -8.02 18.56 -1.80
CA LEU A 52 -7.21 17.46 -2.37
C LEU A 52 -5.72 17.84 -2.58
N PRO A 53 -5.39 19.03 -3.12
CA PRO A 53 -3.99 19.44 -3.22
C PRO A 53 -3.30 19.56 -1.85
N MET A 54 -3.98 20.09 -0.83
CA MET A 54 -3.42 20.21 0.51
C MET A 54 -3.22 18.87 1.22
N MET A 55 -3.99 17.85 0.83
CA MET A 55 -3.83 16.46 1.30
C MET A 55 -2.73 15.69 0.56
N SER A 56 -2.00 16.28 -0.37
CA SER A 56 -1.01 15.59 -1.21
C SER A 56 0.03 14.82 -0.42
N GLN A 57 0.49 15.35 0.71
CA GLN A 57 1.42 14.68 1.61
C GLN A 57 0.80 13.41 2.23
N ALA A 58 -0.46 13.48 2.65
CA ALA A 58 -1.16 12.29 3.18
C ALA A 58 -1.31 11.20 2.11
N PHE A 59 -1.58 11.57 0.85
CA PHE A 59 -1.60 10.61 -0.26
C PHE A 59 -0.24 9.95 -0.47
N THR A 60 0.85 10.70 -0.42
CA THR A 60 2.20 10.14 -0.54
C THR A 60 2.49 9.11 0.56
N ILE A 61 2.19 9.47 1.81
CA ILE A 61 2.41 8.60 2.97
C ILE A 61 1.54 7.34 2.87
N THR A 62 0.25 7.47 2.58
CA THR A 62 -0.66 6.33 2.52
C THR A 62 -0.36 5.40 1.35
N LEU A 63 0.02 5.94 0.19
CA LEU A 63 0.48 5.14 -0.96
C LEU A 63 1.75 4.36 -0.62
N PHE A 64 2.73 5.01 0.03
CA PHE A 64 3.95 4.34 0.48
C PHE A 64 3.65 3.20 1.47
N LEU A 65 2.85 3.47 2.51
CA LEU A 65 2.49 2.47 3.51
C LEU A 65 1.72 1.30 2.90
N THR A 66 0.74 1.58 2.04
CA THR A 66 -0.05 0.55 1.37
C THR A 66 0.82 -0.32 0.46
N LEU A 67 1.73 0.30 -0.30
CA LEU A 67 2.66 -0.41 -1.18
C LEU A 67 3.56 -1.34 -0.37
N VAL A 68 4.24 -0.82 0.65
CA VAL A 68 5.14 -1.62 1.50
C VAL A 68 4.39 -2.77 2.18
N ASN A 69 3.20 -2.49 2.74
CA ASN A 69 2.39 -3.51 3.41
C ASN A 69 1.88 -4.58 2.43
N SER A 70 1.49 -4.20 1.21
CA SER A 70 1.06 -5.16 0.18
C SER A 70 2.18 -6.15 -0.18
N PHE A 71 3.40 -5.67 -0.33
CA PHE A 71 4.54 -6.54 -0.61
C PHE A 71 4.91 -7.46 0.57
N LYS A 72 4.79 -6.95 1.80
CA LYS A 72 5.12 -7.67 3.03
C LYS A 72 3.99 -8.56 3.56
N GLN A 73 2.84 -8.59 2.87
CA GLN A 73 1.68 -9.36 3.32
C GLN A 73 2.00 -10.83 3.47
N PHE A 74 1.87 -11.35 4.69
CA PHE A 74 2.17 -12.73 5.07
C PHE A 74 1.02 -13.36 5.86
N ASP A 75 0.63 -12.77 7.00
CA ASP A 75 -0.29 -13.37 7.96
C ASP A 75 -1.66 -13.69 7.37
N VAL A 76 -2.26 -12.74 6.65
CA VAL A 76 -3.56 -12.92 5.98
C VAL A 76 -3.44 -13.98 4.88
N ASN A 77 -2.32 -14.01 4.15
CA ASN A 77 -2.09 -15.01 3.11
C ASN A 77 -2.00 -16.42 3.69
N VAL A 78 -1.26 -16.59 4.79
CA VAL A 78 -1.13 -17.88 5.48
C VAL A 78 -2.47 -18.31 6.06
N SER A 79 -3.18 -17.41 6.76
CA SER A 79 -4.42 -17.71 7.48
C SER A 79 -5.59 -18.05 6.57
N LEU A 80 -5.73 -17.34 5.43
CA LEU A 80 -6.88 -17.52 4.55
C LEU A 80 -6.68 -18.60 3.50
N THR A 81 -5.51 -18.73 2.93
CA THR A 81 -5.30 -19.57 1.75
C THR A 81 -4.14 -20.54 1.87
N ALA A 82 -3.21 -20.30 2.81
CA ALA A 82 -1.94 -21.03 2.90
C ALA A 82 -1.21 -21.14 1.54
N GLY A 83 -1.40 -20.15 0.65
CA GLY A 83 -0.87 -20.13 -0.72
C GLY A 83 -1.75 -20.82 -1.77
N GLY A 84 -2.81 -21.55 -1.35
CA GLY A 84 -3.69 -22.29 -2.25
C GLY A 84 -4.78 -21.42 -2.91
N PRO A 85 -5.56 -22.00 -3.83
CA PRO A 85 -5.42 -23.35 -4.39
C PRO A 85 -4.20 -23.49 -5.30
N SER A 86 -3.71 -24.72 -5.47
CA SER A 86 -2.68 -25.00 -6.48
C SER A 86 -3.30 -24.88 -7.87
N VAL A 87 -2.58 -24.23 -8.77
CA VAL A 87 -2.94 -24.06 -10.18
C VAL A 87 -1.81 -24.57 -11.07
N MET A 88 -2.14 -25.07 -12.26
CA MET A 88 -1.13 -25.49 -13.23
C MET A 88 -0.65 -24.27 -14.03
N PHE A 89 0.65 -24.06 -14.09
CA PHE A 89 1.30 -23.04 -14.92
C PHE A 89 2.50 -23.67 -15.62
N MET A 90 2.54 -23.65 -16.94
CA MET A 90 3.59 -24.28 -17.76
C MET A 90 3.86 -25.74 -17.33
N ASP A 91 2.79 -26.55 -17.17
CA ASP A 91 2.83 -27.95 -16.74
C ASP A 91 3.44 -28.20 -15.35
N GLN A 92 3.57 -27.14 -14.55
CA GLN A 92 4.04 -27.26 -13.15
C GLN A 92 2.95 -26.78 -12.18
N PRO A 93 2.72 -27.49 -11.06
CA PRO A 93 1.82 -27.03 -10.04
C PRO A 93 2.45 -25.86 -9.27
N ILE A 94 1.78 -24.71 -9.27
CA ILE A 94 2.18 -23.54 -8.50
C ILE A 94 1.11 -23.20 -7.46
N PHE A 95 1.50 -22.55 -6.40
CA PHE A 95 0.58 -21.99 -5.42
C PHE A 95 -0.03 -20.69 -5.97
N GLY A 96 -1.32 -20.71 -6.30
CA GLY A 96 -2.01 -19.62 -7.00
C GLY A 96 -2.15 -18.31 -6.20
N THR A 97 -1.96 -18.36 -4.87
CA THR A 97 -2.02 -17.17 -4.00
C THR A 97 -0.78 -17.02 -3.12
N GLN A 98 0.33 -17.69 -3.45
CA GLN A 98 1.57 -17.56 -2.70
C GLN A 98 2.22 -16.19 -2.97
N LEU A 99 2.15 -15.29 -1.99
CA LEU A 99 2.80 -14.00 -2.04
C LEU A 99 4.30 -14.12 -1.77
N LEU A 100 5.06 -13.07 -2.10
CA LEU A 100 6.54 -13.07 -2.02
C LEU A 100 7.07 -13.39 -0.62
N ALA A 101 6.49 -12.78 0.42
CA ALA A 101 6.89 -13.04 1.81
C ALA A 101 6.69 -14.51 2.19
N MET A 102 5.56 -15.11 1.77
CA MET A 102 5.29 -16.53 1.99
C MET A 102 6.23 -17.45 1.19
N ASN A 103 6.62 -17.04 -0.02
CA ASN A 103 7.59 -17.79 -0.82
C ASN A 103 8.96 -17.84 -0.13
N ILE A 104 9.43 -16.70 0.39
CA ILE A 104 10.69 -16.61 1.16
C ILE A 104 10.64 -17.51 2.38
N TYR A 105 9.55 -17.45 3.15
CA TYR A 105 9.35 -18.29 4.32
C TYR A 105 9.35 -19.79 3.97
N ASN A 106 8.60 -20.18 2.95
CA ASN A 106 8.54 -21.59 2.53
C ASN A 106 9.91 -22.11 2.06
N GLN A 107 10.68 -21.28 1.34
CA GLN A 107 12.04 -21.67 0.92
C GLN A 107 12.96 -21.87 2.11
N GLY A 108 13.00 -20.92 3.04
CA GLY A 108 13.90 -20.99 4.19
C GLY A 108 13.53 -22.10 5.17
N PHE A 109 12.25 -22.17 5.55
CA PHE A 109 11.82 -23.01 6.68
C PHE A 109 11.19 -24.34 6.25
N LYS A 110 10.36 -24.36 5.19
CA LYS A 110 9.72 -25.62 4.76
C LYS A 110 10.63 -26.47 3.88
N SER A 111 11.40 -25.83 2.98
CA SER A 111 12.36 -26.53 2.12
C SER A 111 13.72 -26.72 2.80
N ASN A 112 13.89 -26.22 4.02
CA ASN A 112 15.12 -26.26 4.81
C ASN A 112 16.35 -25.68 4.07
N ASP A 113 16.11 -24.74 3.16
CA ASP A 113 17.11 -24.01 2.37
C ASP A 113 17.20 -22.56 2.86
N MET A 114 17.89 -22.38 3.98
CA MET A 114 18.06 -21.05 4.58
C MET A 114 18.86 -20.10 3.68
N ALA A 115 19.85 -20.61 2.95
CA ALA A 115 20.66 -19.80 2.05
C ALA A 115 19.83 -19.25 0.88
N GLY A 116 19.02 -20.10 0.25
CA GLY A 116 18.09 -19.69 -0.81
C GLY A 116 16.98 -18.74 -0.29
N GLY A 117 16.46 -18.98 0.91
CA GLY A 117 15.52 -18.07 1.58
C GLY A 117 16.10 -16.69 1.82
N GLN A 118 17.32 -16.62 2.37
CA GLN A 118 18.05 -15.37 2.62
C GLN A 118 18.35 -14.61 1.31
N ALA A 119 18.82 -15.31 0.28
CA ALA A 119 19.07 -14.67 -1.02
C ALA A 119 17.81 -14.02 -1.60
N ARG A 120 16.67 -14.72 -1.55
CA ARG A 120 15.37 -14.17 -1.99
C ARG A 120 14.94 -12.97 -1.14
N ALA A 121 15.15 -13.00 0.19
CA ALA A 121 14.84 -11.91 1.09
C ALA A 121 15.65 -10.65 0.76
N VAL A 122 16.95 -10.79 0.45
CA VAL A 122 17.81 -9.65 0.06
C VAL A 122 17.35 -9.06 -1.26
N VAL A 123 17.11 -9.88 -2.29
CA VAL A 123 16.58 -9.40 -3.58
C VAL A 123 15.24 -8.70 -3.40
N PHE A 124 14.34 -9.29 -2.63
CA PHE A 124 13.04 -8.70 -2.31
C PHE A 124 13.18 -7.34 -1.63
N PHE A 125 14.07 -7.22 -0.63
CA PHE A 125 14.33 -5.96 0.05
C PHE A 125 14.86 -4.88 -0.90
N LEU A 126 15.81 -5.21 -1.77
CA LEU A 126 16.36 -4.24 -2.73
C LEU A 126 15.31 -3.76 -3.72
N VAL A 127 14.49 -4.67 -4.24
CA VAL A 127 13.37 -4.31 -5.14
C VAL A 127 12.36 -3.41 -4.44
N LEU A 128 11.96 -3.78 -3.21
CA LEU A 128 11.01 -3.00 -2.43
C LEU A 128 11.54 -1.60 -2.10
N ALA A 129 12.81 -1.50 -1.70
CA ALA A 129 13.47 -0.22 -1.42
C ALA A 129 13.50 0.66 -2.67
N LEU A 130 13.89 0.10 -3.82
CA LEU A 130 13.94 0.83 -5.09
C LEU A 130 12.55 1.35 -5.50
N VAL A 131 11.54 0.48 -5.49
CA VAL A 131 10.16 0.85 -5.82
C VAL A 131 9.63 1.93 -4.88
N SER A 132 9.91 1.80 -3.57
CA SER A 132 9.50 2.78 -2.55
C SER A 132 10.14 4.14 -2.76
N VAL A 133 11.46 4.19 -3.03
CA VAL A 133 12.17 5.44 -3.31
C VAL A 133 11.64 6.11 -4.57
N VAL A 134 11.41 5.34 -5.64
CA VAL A 134 10.85 5.86 -6.89
C VAL A 134 9.45 6.44 -6.66
N GLN A 135 8.59 5.70 -5.96
CA GLN A 135 7.21 6.13 -5.67
C GLN A 135 7.20 7.43 -4.85
N VAL A 136 7.98 7.51 -3.77
CA VAL A 136 8.07 8.72 -2.94
C VAL A 136 8.64 9.90 -3.74
N SER A 137 9.68 9.67 -4.54
CA SER A 137 10.29 10.72 -5.37
C SER A 137 9.33 11.29 -6.42
N ILE A 138 8.48 10.44 -7.01
CA ILE A 138 7.47 10.89 -7.98
C ILE A 138 6.38 11.70 -7.29
N ASN A 139 5.89 11.24 -6.14
CA ASN A 139 4.79 11.89 -5.43
C ASN A 139 5.25 13.22 -4.80
N LYS A 140 6.45 13.26 -4.21
CA LYS A 140 7.00 14.47 -3.58
C LYS A 140 7.08 15.66 -4.55
N LYS A 141 7.30 15.41 -5.85
CA LYS A 141 7.28 16.48 -6.87
C LYS A 141 5.91 17.13 -7.07
N LYS A 142 4.83 16.49 -6.58
CA LYS A 142 3.45 16.97 -6.69
C LYS A 142 2.92 17.52 -5.37
N GLU A 143 3.69 17.44 -4.30
CA GLU A 143 3.31 17.98 -2.99
C GLU A 143 3.40 19.51 -3.01
N ILE A 144 2.39 20.14 -2.41
CA ILE A 144 2.40 21.57 -2.12
C ILE A 144 2.98 21.71 -0.71
N GLU A 145 4.16 22.33 -0.61
CA GLU A 145 4.72 22.72 0.67
C GLU A 145 4.03 24.03 1.11
N LEU A 146 3.46 24.01 2.32
CA LEU A 146 2.82 25.16 2.99
C LEU A 146 3.87 25.89 3.83
#